data_291ac97dee2211c1495c117f420dc932
#
_entry.id   291ac97dee2211c1495c117f420dc932
#
_cell.length_a   1.000
_cell.length_b   1.000
_cell.length_c   1.000
_cell.angle_alpha   90.00
_cell.angle_beta   90.00
_cell.angle_gamma   90.00
#
_symmetry.space_group_name_H-M   'P 1'
#
loop_
_entity.id
_entity.type
_entity.pdbx_description
1 polymer ?
#
loop_
_entity_poly.entity_id
_entity_poly.type
_entity_poly.pdbx_seq_one_letter_code
_entity_poly.pdbx_strand_id
1 'polypeptide(L)'
;VVKELQKKDVDMIVCLSHSGTNEDEDKSEDEILAEEVPEIDVIISGHTHTTLEQPIIHGNTVIASAGCYGANLGEMSLVPDGDGRWTLEEYKLKAMDGTVEKDADIEAELAQYRSVIDEEYLSRFGYTMNQVLAENDVAFDSVDDMYAEHREAGLGNLISDSYIYAVKQAEGEDYEPVDLAVVATGVIRDSFPKGEITVSDAFNVSALGIGADRIT
;
A
#
# COMPACT_ATOMS: atom_id res chain seq x y z
N VAL A 1 -19.18 3.17 19.66
CA VAL A 1 -18.29 4.34 19.49
C VAL A 1 -19.09 5.55 19.04
N VAL A 2 -19.79 5.54 17.87
CA VAL A 2 -20.52 6.71 17.33
C VAL A 2 -21.52 7.27 18.34
N LYS A 3 -22.37 6.43 18.94
CA LYS A 3 -23.31 6.84 20.01
C LYS A 3 -22.65 7.49 21.23
N GLU A 4 -21.39 7.17 21.51
CA GLU A 4 -20.62 7.80 22.59
C GLU A 4 -20.05 9.15 22.17
N LEU A 5 -19.69 9.31 20.88
CA LEU A 5 -19.26 10.59 20.34
C LEU A 5 -20.41 11.59 20.29
N GLN A 6 -21.58 11.15 19.82
CA GLN A 6 -22.79 11.98 19.82
C GLN A 6 -23.16 12.57 21.19
N LYS A 7 -22.89 11.81 22.27
CA LYS A 7 -23.12 12.30 23.64
C LYS A 7 -22.12 13.38 24.09
N LYS A 8 -21.02 13.55 23.34
CA LYS A 8 -19.97 14.52 23.66
C LYS A 8 -20.11 15.83 22.91
N ASP A 9 -21.22 16.01 22.20
CA ASP A 9 -21.54 17.24 21.45
C ASP A 9 -20.41 17.60 20.45
N VAL A 10 -19.99 16.60 19.68
CA VAL A 10 -18.98 16.78 18.62
C VAL A 10 -19.63 17.35 17.38
N ASP A 11 -18.94 18.23 16.67
CA ASP A 11 -19.43 18.89 15.48
C ASP A 11 -19.41 17.98 14.25
N MET A 12 -18.46 17.04 14.18
CA MET A 12 -18.27 16.14 13.04
C MET A 12 -17.73 14.79 13.52
N ILE A 13 -18.15 13.71 12.85
CA ILE A 13 -17.61 12.37 13.07
C ILE A 13 -16.87 11.93 11.80
N VAL A 14 -15.56 11.78 11.92
CA VAL A 14 -14.68 11.28 10.88
C VAL A 14 -14.22 9.87 11.22
N CYS A 15 -14.42 8.93 10.31
CA CYS A 15 -13.92 7.57 10.41
C CYS A 15 -12.63 7.44 9.58
N LEU A 16 -11.54 6.99 10.20
CA LEU A 16 -10.36 6.52 9.49
C LEU A 16 -10.52 5.01 9.31
N SER A 17 -10.81 4.57 8.10
CA SER A 17 -11.10 3.18 7.78
C SER A 17 -9.93 2.51 7.07
N HIS A 18 -9.73 1.22 7.38
CA HIS A 18 -8.83 0.34 6.63
C HIS A 18 -9.59 -0.88 6.08
N SER A 19 -10.86 -0.68 5.69
CA SER A 19 -11.72 -1.72 5.10
C SER A 19 -11.77 -1.60 3.57
N GLY A 20 -11.91 -0.39 3.07
CA GLY A 20 -11.78 -0.08 1.65
C GLY A 20 -13.12 -0.02 0.90
N THR A 21 -13.00 0.36 -0.37
CA THR A 21 -14.10 0.45 -1.34
C THR A 21 -13.95 -0.61 -2.42
N ASN A 22 -15.05 -0.96 -3.11
CA ASN A 22 -15.07 -1.95 -4.18
C ASN A 22 -16.00 -1.45 -5.31
N GLU A 23 -15.77 -1.87 -6.56
CA GLU A 23 -16.66 -1.61 -7.69
C GLU A 23 -18.05 -2.25 -7.51
N ASP A 24 -18.10 -3.37 -6.79
CA ASP A 24 -19.33 -4.04 -6.36
C ASP A 24 -19.72 -3.46 -4.99
N GLU A 25 -20.74 -2.63 -4.96
CA GLU A 25 -21.22 -1.94 -3.75
C GLU A 25 -21.53 -2.92 -2.60
N ASP A 26 -22.03 -4.11 -2.93
CA ASP A 26 -22.33 -5.17 -1.96
C ASP A 26 -21.06 -5.74 -1.26
N LYS A 27 -19.88 -5.40 -1.80
CA LYS A 27 -18.56 -5.79 -1.27
C LYS A 27 -17.74 -4.58 -0.80
N SER A 28 -18.26 -3.39 -0.96
CA SER A 28 -17.61 -2.14 -0.57
C SER A 28 -17.85 -1.90 0.93
N GLU A 29 -16.92 -2.37 1.77
CA GLU A 29 -17.11 -2.35 3.22
C GLU A 29 -17.32 -0.94 3.79
N ASP A 30 -16.66 0.08 3.20
CA ASP A 30 -16.83 1.46 3.65
C ASP A 30 -18.16 2.06 3.21
N GLU A 31 -18.75 1.63 2.08
CA GLU A 31 -20.10 2.01 1.68
C GLU A 31 -21.16 1.33 2.55
N ILE A 32 -20.97 0.04 2.83
CA ILE A 32 -21.81 -0.70 3.80
C ILE A 32 -21.75 -0.03 5.18
N LEU A 33 -20.56 0.39 5.62
CA LEU A 33 -20.41 1.12 6.88
C LEU A 33 -21.17 2.45 6.86
N ALA A 34 -21.13 3.20 5.76
CA ALA A 34 -21.84 4.46 5.61
C ALA A 34 -23.36 4.25 5.64
N GLU A 35 -23.86 3.16 5.05
CA GLU A 35 -25.28 2.79 5.09
C GLU A 35 -25.74 2.40 6.49
N GLU A 36 -24.98 1.54 7.17
CA GLU A 36 -25.34 1.01 8.48
C GLU A 36 -25.15 2.03 9.63
N VAL A 37 -24.28 3.04 9.44
CA VAL A 37 -23.96 4.06 10.43
C VAL A 37 -23.99 5.46 9.80
N PRO A 38 -25.18 5.92 9.41
CA PRO A 38 -25.35 7.20 8.68
C PRO A 38 -25.03 8.45 9.52
N GLU A 39 -24.65 8.28 10.76
CA GLU A 39 -24.17 9.36 11.64
C GLU A 39 -22.69 9.70 11.43
N ILE A 40 -21.96 8.92 10.64
CA ILE A 40 -20.60 9.26 10.21
C ILE A 40 -20.71 10.30 9.09
N ASP A 41 -19.99 11.42 9.23
CA ASP A 41 -20.00 12.49 8.22
C ASP A 41 -18.97 12.21 7.11
N VAL A 42 -17.80 11.68 7.49
CA VAL A 42 -16.70 11.42 6.56
C VAL A 42 -16.05 10.07 6.85
N ILE A 43 -15.76 9.31 5.80
CA ILE A 43 -14.89 8.12 5.85
C ILE A 43 -13.64 8.40 4.99
N ILE A 44 -12.48 8.37 5.62
CA ILE A 44 -11.19 8.33 4.91
C ILE A 44 -10.83 6.86 4.74
N SER A 45 -10.98 6.38 3.52
CA SER A 45 -10.85 4.97 3.14
C SER A 45 -9.40 4.60 2.80
N GLY A 46 -8.98 3.40 3.19
CA GLY A 46 -7.68 2.82 2.90
C GLY A 46 -7.80 1.37 2.44
N HIS A 47 -6.74 0.57 2.58
CA HIS A 47 -6.66 -0.88 2.30
C HIS A 47 -6.68 -1.25 0.80
N THR A 48 -7.71 -0.91 0.06
CA THR A 48 -7.88 -1.30 -1.36
C THR A 48 -7.04 -0.47 -2.33
N HIS A 49 -6.31 0.53 -1.82
CA HIS A 49 -5.46 1.42 -2.62
C HIS A 49 -6.22 2.19 -3.72
N THR A 50 -7.53 2.26 -3.60
CA THR A 50 -8.39 2.93 -4.58
C THR A 50 -8.10 4.43 -4.64
N THR A 51 -7.88 4.96 -5.83
CA THR A 51 -7.83 6.41 -6.06
C THR A 51 -9.21 6.87 -6.51
N LEU A 52 -9.92 7.56 -5.63
CA LEU A 52 -11.23 8.14 -5.94
C LEU A 52 -11.04 9.55 -6.51
N GLU A 53 -11.12 9.69 -7.83
CA GLU A 53 -11.09 11.00 -8.50
C GLU A 53 -12.29 11.90 -8.10
N GLN A 54 -13.38 11.28 -7.71
CA GLN A 54 -14.51 11.89 -7.05
C GLN A 54 -14.85 11.06 -5.82
N PRO A 55 -15.21 11.68 -4.69
CA PRO A 55 -15.62 10.95 -3.52
C PRO A 55 -16.95 10.24 -3.75
N ILE A 56 -17.15 9.13 -3.07
CA ILE A 56 -18.44 8.46 -3.03
C ILE A 56 -19.31 9.17 -1.99
N ILE A 57 -20.53 9.49 -2.37
CA ILE A 57 -21.53 10.09 -1.47
C ILE A 57 -22.59 9.03 -1.17
N HIS A 58 -22.60 8.53 0.04
CA HIS A 58 -23.60 7.56 0.50
C HIS A 58 -24.49 8.20 1.57
N GLY A 59 -25.72 8.58 1.17
CA GLY A 59 -26.59 9.42 2.02
C GLY A 59 -25.94 10.77 2.32
N ASN A 60 -25.56 11.01 3.56
CA ASN A 60 -24.84 12.20 4.00
C ASN A 60 -23.34 11.95 4.25
N THR A 61 -22.89 10.70 4.15
CA THR A 61 -21.51 10.34 4.38
C THR A 61 -20.67 10.55 3.12
N VAL A 62 -19.55 11.23 3.25
CA VAL A 62 -18.55 11.42 2.19
C VAL A 62 -17.44 10.40 2.37
N ILE A 63 -17.21 9.52 1.39
CA ILE A 63 -16.14 8.53 1.40
C ILE A 63 -15.06 9.00 0.42
N ALA A 64 -13.85 9.19 0.91
CA ALA A 64 -12.71 9.68 0.13
C ALA A 64 -11.50 8.75 0.28
N SER A 65 -10.76 8.56 -0.81
CA SER A 65 -9.50 7.82 -0.85
C SER A 65 -8.55 8.46 -1.86
N ALA A 66 -7.31 8.69 -1.43
CA ALA A 66 -6.27 9.30 -2.26
C ALA A 66 -5.32 8.26 -2.90
N GLY A 67 -5.66 6.97 -2.84
CA GLY A 67 -4.80 5.89 -3.31
C GLY A 67 -3.81 5.43 -2.24
N CYS A 68 -2.59 5.12 -2.64
CA CYS A 68 -1.56 4.58 -1.76
C CYS A 68 -0.19 5.22 -2.00
N TYR A 69 0.76 4.91 -1.11
CA TYR A 69 2.19 5.28 -1.22
C TYR A 69 2.46 6.78 -1.35
N GLY A 70 1.53 7.63 -0.93
CA GLY A 70 1.67 9.08 -1.03
C GLY A 70 1.62 9.61 -2.47
N ALA A 71 1.07 8.86 -3.42
CA ALA A 71 0.96 9.28 -4.82
C ALA A 71 0.07 10.53 -4.98
N ASN A 72 -0.91 10.72 -4.11
CA ASN A 72 -1.78 11.88 -4.11
C ASN A 72 -1.99 12.44 -2.71
N LEU A 73 -2.23 13.75 -2.65
CA LEU A 73 -2.80 14.44 -1.51
C LEU A 73 -4.26 14.76 -1.81
N GLY A 74 -5.19 14.21 -1.01
CA GLY A 74 -6.61 14.55 -1.07
C GLY A 74 -6.90 15.82 -0.28
N GLU A 75 -7.56 16.78 -0.89
CA GLU A 75 -8.08 17.98 -0.23
C GLU A 75 -9.59 17.99 -0.33
N MET A 76 -10.26 18.23 0.79
CA MET A 76 -11.73 18.23 0.87
C MET A 76 -12.21 19.40 1.73
N SER A 77 -13.14 20.18 1.18
CA SER A 77 -13.82 21.26 1.91
C SER A 77 -15.26 20.85 2.19
N LEU A 78 -15.64 20.96 3.45
CA LEU A 78 -16.99 20.66 3.91
C LEU A 78 -17.61 21.90 4.53
N VAL A 79 -18.90 22.12 4.27
CA VAL A 79 -19.68 23.23 4.82
C VAL A 79 -20.90 22.69 5.58
N PRO A 80 -21.32 23.32 6.68
CA PRO A 80 -22.53 22.92 7.37
C PRO A 80 -23.76 23.20 6.51
N ASP A 81 -24.70 22.25 6.44
CA ASP A 81 -25.92 22.36 5.65
C ASP A 81 -27.07 23.12 6.35
N GLY A 82 -26.88 23.48 7.61
CA GLY A 82 -27.88 24.16 8.42
C GLY A 82 -28.77 23.24 9.25
N ASP A 83 -28.76 21.93 8.96
CA ASP A 83 -29.51 20.89 9.70
C ASP A 83 -28.61 20.07 10.65
N GLY A 84 -27.39 20.57 10.89
CA GLY A 84 -26.40 19.93 11.76
C GLY A 84 -25.59 18.82 11.07
N ARG A 85 -25.56 18.82 9.74
CA ARG A 85 -24.79 17.91 8.89
C ARG A 85 -23.78 18.69 8.06
N TRP A 86 -22.93 17.97 7.38
CA TRP A 86 -21.88 18.50 6.52
C TRP A 86 -22.11 18.12 5.07
N THR A 87 -21.96 19.10 4.18
CA THR A 87 -22.05 18.91 2.73
C THR A 87 -20.70 19.16 2.09
N LEU A 88 -20.34 18.32 1.12
CA LEU A 88 -19.15 18.51 0.31
C LEU A 88 -19.26 19.75 -0.57
N GLU A 89 -18.34 20.70 -0.40
CA GLU A 89 -18.22 21.88 -1.24
C GLU A 89 -17.18 21.69 -2.34
N GLU A 90 -16.00 21.15 -1.99
CA GLU A 90 -14.91 20.91 -2.93
C GLU A 90 -14.17 19.62 -2.57
N TYR A 91 -13.75 18.90 -3.60
CA TYR A 91 -12.83 17.77 -3.49
C TYR A 91 -11.83 17.80 -4.64
N LYS A 92 -10.58 17.57 -4.35
CA LYS A 92 -9.53 17.45 -5.36
C LYS A 92 -8.41 16.53 -4.89
N LEU A 93 -7.78 15.86 -5.84
CA LEU A 93 -6.54 15.14 -5.66
C LEU A 93 -5.41 15.95 -6.28
N LYS A 94 -4.34 16.12 -5.53
CA LYS A 94 -3.09 16.72 -6.01
C LYS A 94 -2.04 15.61 -6.12
N ALA A 95 -1.54 15.38 -7.33
CA ALA A 95 -0.45 14.44 -7.53
C ALA A 95 0.81 14.90 -6.76
N MET A 96 1.41 13.97 -6.04
CA MET A 96 2.64 14.18 -5.27
C MET A 96 3.81 13.58 -6.04
N ASP A 97 4.17 14.23 -7.12
CA ASP A 97 5.23 13.82 -8.05
C ASP A 97 6.47 14.72 -7.96
N GLY A 98 7.41 14.55 -8.89
CA GLY A 98 8.65 15.32 -8.95
C GLY A 98 8.50 16.82 -9.21
N THR A 99 7.28 17.33 -9.43
CA THR A 99 6.98 18.78 -9.56
C THR A 99 6.74 19.44 -8.22
N VAL A 100 6.51 18.66 -7.15
CA VAL A 100 6.33 19.16 -5.79
C VAL A 100 7.69 19.39 -5.15
N GLU A 101 7.92 20.61 -4.67
CA GLU A 101 9.16 20.94 -3.96
C GLU A 101 9.25 20.15 -2.65
N LYS A 102 10.40 19.52 -2.44
CA LYS A 102 10.68 18.76 -1.23
C LYS A 102 10.97 19.68 -0.06
N ASP A 103 10.41 19.37 1.10
CA ASP A 103 10.77 20.04 2.34
C ASP A 103 12.18 19.64 2.78
N ALA A 104 13.05 20.65 2.98
CA ALA A 104 14.46 20.42 3.27
C ALA A 104 14.70 19.77 4.65
N ASP A 105 13.85 20.08 5.64
CA ASP A 105 13.97 19.52 6.99
C ASP A 105 13.54 18.06 6.98
N ILE A 106 12.46 17.72 6.26
CA ILE A 106 12.02 16.32 6.06
C ILE A 106 13.07 15.52 5.29
N GLU A 107 13.66 16.07 4.22
CA GLU A 107 14.74 15.39 3.50
C GLU A 107 15.96 15.11 4.39
N ALA A 108 16.32 16.06 5.27
CA ALA A 108 17.41 15.86 6.22
C ALA A 108 17.10 14.78 7.26
N GLU A 109 15.86 14.71 7.74
CA GLU A 109 15.41 13.66 8.65
C GLU A 109 15.40 12.28 7.96
N LEU A 110 14.89 12.19 6.73
CA LEU A 110 14.93 10.95 5.94
C LEU A 110 16.35 10.46 5.67
N ALA A 111 17.31 11.38 5.47
CA ALA A 111 18.71 11.01 5.31
C ALA A 111 19.30 10.37 6.59
N GLN A 112 18.88 10.84 7.77
CA GLN A 112 19.28 10.22 9.05
C GLN A 112 18.68 8.81 9.19
N TYR A 113 17.40 8.62 8.87
CA TYR A 113 16.79 7.29 8.89
C TYR A 113 17.49 6.31 7.93
N ARG A 114 17.85 6.76 6.72
CA ARG A 114 18.62 5.93 5.78
C ARG A 114 19.96 5.51 6.35
N SER A 115 20.69 6.43 7.00
CA SER A 115 21.96 6.10 7.66
C SER A 115 21.77 5.05 8.77
N VAL A 116 20.77 5.20 9.62
CA VAL A 116 20.45 4.23 10.67
C VAL A 116 20.10 2.85 10.09
N ILE A 117 19.33 2.80 9.01
CA ILE A 117 18.98 1.53 8.33
C ILE A 117 20.26 0.87 7.80
N ASP A 118 21.14 1.61 7.14
CA ASP A 118 22.41 1.09 6.63
C ASP A 118 23.31 0.60 7.75
N GLU A 119 23.49 1.38 8.81
CA GLU A 119 24.45 1.10 9.88
C GLU A 119 23.95 0.02 10.85
N GLU A 120 22.68 0.05 11.23
CA GLU A 120 22.19 -0.82 12.30
C GLU A 120 21.41 -2.05 11.82
N TYR A 121 20.87 -2.01 10.61
CA TYR A 121 20.10 -3.12 10.06
C TYR A 121 20.82 -3.82 8.91
N LEU A 122 21.05 -3.13 7.79
CA LEU A 122 21.59 -3.75 6.56
C LEU A 122 23.04 -4.19 6.71
N SER A 123 23.85 -3.48 7.52
CA SER A 123 25.24 -3.87 7.81
C SER A 123 25.36 -5.30 8.38
N ARG A 124 24.35 -5.78 9.10
CA ARG A 124 24.32 -7.15 9.67
C ARG A 124 24.28 -8.22 8.59
N PHE A 125 23.82 -7.87 7.41
CA PHE A 125 23.73 -8.73 6.23
C PHE A 125 24.82 -8.41 5.20
N GLY A 126 25.65 -7.40 5.46
CA GLY A 126 26.70 -6.95 4.54
C GLY A 126 26.21 -6.08 3.39
N TYR A 127 25.06 -5.43 3.55
CA TYR A 127 24.41 -4.59 2.53
C TYR A 127 24.30 -3.11 2.94
N THR A 128 24.05 -2.27 1.94
CA THR A 128 23.56 -0.90 2.08
C THR A 128 22.37 -0.67 1.15
N MET A 129 21.49 0.29 1.44
CA MET A 129 20.25 0.53 0.67
C MET A 129 20.49 0.73 -0.83
N ASN A 130 21.52 1.49 -1.16
CA ASN A 130 21.84 1.86 -2.55
C ASN A 130 22.81 0.88 -3.23
N GLN A 131 23.19 -0.23 -2.57
CA GLN A 131 24.03 -1.22 -3.20
C GLN A 131 23.33 -1.87 -4.36
N VAL A 132 23.94 -1.81 -5.55
CA VAL A 132 23.44 -2.48 -6.75
C VAL A 132 23.63 -3.99 -6.62
N LEU A 133 22.55 -4.74 -6.78
CA LEU A 133 22.52 -6.20 -6.72
C LEU A 133 22.61 -6.84 -8.10
N ALA A 134 21.96 -6.22 -9.06
CA ALA A 134 21.86 -6.73 -10.42
C ALA A 134 21.56 -5.60 -11.42
N GLU A 135 21.74 -5.90 -12.70
CA GLU A 135 21.24 -5.09 -13.82
C GLU A 135 20.14 -5.87 -14.54
N ASN A 136 19.03 -5.21 -14.81
CA ASN A 136 17.82 -5.82 -15.36
C ASN A 136 17.42 -5.19 -16.70
N ASP A 137 17.42 -6.01 -17.76
CA ASP A 137 17.00 -5.59 -19.09
C ASP A 137 15.50 -5.85 -19.38
N VAL A 138 14.81 -6.53 -18.47
CA VAL A 138 13.41 -6.95 -18.63
C VAL A 138 12.49 -5.92 -17.99
N ALA A 139 11.37 -5.60 -18.63
CA ALA A 139 10.26 -4.93 -17.99
C ALA A 139 9.39 -6.01 -17.32
N PHE A 140 9.35 -6.00 -16.00
CA PHE A 140 8.41 -6.84 -15.26
C PHE A 140 7.01 -6.23 -15.26
N ASP A 141 6.00 -7.07 -15.11
CA ASP A 141 4.62 -6.62 -14.95
C ASP A 141 4.49 -5.74 -13.68
N SER A 142 3.58 -4.78 -13.72
CA SER A 142 3.22 -4.04 -12.51
C SER A 142 2.49 -4.94 -11.52
N VAL A 143 2.46 -4.54 -10.27
CA VAL A 143 1.69 -5.26 -9.24
C VAL A 143 0.19 -5.27 -9.61
N ASP A 144 -0.33 -4.15 -10.10
CA ASP A 144 -1.73 -4.03 -10.52
C ASP A 144 -2.09 -4.99 -11.68
N ASP A 145 -1.21 -5.11 -12.69
CA ASP A 145 -1.40 -6.06 -13.77
C ASP A 145 -1.41 -7.50 -13.29
N MET A 146 -0.54 -7.84 -12.33
CA MET A 146 -0.51 -9.20 -11.74
C MET A 146 -1.78 -9.52 -10.96
N TYR A 147 -2.42 -8.53 -10.34
CA TYR A 147 -3.70 -8.70 -9.66
C TYR A 147 -4.87 -8.81 -10.64
N ALA A 148 -4.86 -8.01 -11.70
CA ALA A 148 -5.97 -7.92 -12.66
C ALA A 148 -6.05 -9.16 -13.56
N GLU A 149 -4.92 -9.79 -13.89
CA GLU A 149 -4.84 -10.86 -14.85
C GLU A 149 -4.38 -12.17 -14.21
N HIS A 150 -5.21 -13.22 -14.31
CA HIS A 150 -4.85 -14.58 -13.89
C HIS A 150 -3.97 -15.26 -14.93
N ARG A 151 -2.74 -14.77 -15.10
CA ARG A 151 -1.75 -15.28 -16.03
C ARG A 151 -0.38 -15.41 -15.39
N GLU A 152 0.50 -16.11 -16.09
CA GLU A 152 1.91 -16.18 -15.69
C GLU A 152 2.55 -14.78 -15.75
N ALA A 153 3.26 -14.43 -14.69
CA ALA A 153 3.98 -13.17 -14.54
C ALA A 153 5.46 -13.43 -14.24
N GLY A 154 6.34 -12.74 -14.99
CA GLY A 154 7.80 -12.92 -14.84
C GLY A 154 8.29 -12.64 -13.43
N LEU A 155 7.76 -11.62 -12.78
CA LEU A 155 8.09 -11.30 -11.38
C LEU A 155 7.61 -12.38 -10.41
N GLY A 156 6.39 -12.89 -10.58
CA GLY A 156 5.86 -14.00 -9.78
C GLY A 156 6.73 -15.24 -9.87
N ASN A 157 7.21 -15.58 -11.07
CA ASN A 157 8.13 -16.69 -11.30
C ASN A 157 9.46 -16.46 -10.59
N LEU A 158 10.06 -15.27 -10.73
CA LEU A 158 11.32 -14.93 -10.08
C LEU A 158 11.23 -15.04 -8.54
N ILE A 159 10.12 -14.57 -7.95
CA ILE A 159 9.91 -14.67 -6.49
C ILE A 159 9.74 -16.15 -6.09
N SER A 160 8.97 -16.95 -6.83
CA SER A 160 8.79 -18.38 -6.56
C SER A 160 10.13 -19.13 -6.65
N ASP A 161 10.92 -18.86 -7.67
CA ASP A 161 12.26 -19.43 -7.85
C ASP A 161 13.21 -19.02 -6.71
N SER A 162 13.09 -17.78 -6.23
CA SER A 162 13.89 -17.30 -5.10
C SER A 162 13.63 -18.10 -3.81
N TYR A 163 12.39 -18.53 -3.59
CA TYR A 163 12.04 -19.37 -2.45
C TYR A 163 12.62 -20.78 -2.57
N ILE A 164 12.54 -21.38 -3.76
CA ILE A 164 13.20 -22.68 -4.03
C ILE A 164 14.70 -22.56 -3.78
N TYR A 165 15.31 -21.48 -4.28
CA TYR A 165 16.72 -21.20 -4.08
C TYR A 165 17.07 -21.05 -2.59
N ALA A 166 16.27 -20.29 -1.82
CA ALA A 166 16.51 -20.07 -0.40
C ALA A 166 16.43 -21.38 0.40
N VAL A 167 15.45 -22.24 0.13
CA VAL A 167 15.33 -23.58 0.72
C VAL A 167 16.57 -24.41 0.39
N LYS A 168 16.99 -24.41 -0.86
CA LYS A 168 18.19 -25.15 -1.29
C LYS A 168 19.44 -24.68 -0.55
N GLN A 169 19.61 -23.38 -0.35
CA GLN A 169 20.75 -22.84 0.39
C GLN A 169 20.69 -23.20 1.88
N ALA A 170 19.50 -23.20 2.47
CA ALA A 170 19.31 -23.51 3.88
C ALA A 170 19.52 -25.00 4.19
N GLU A 171 19.08 -25.89 3.31
CA GLU A 171 19.23 -27.36 3.49
C GLU A 171 20.63 -27.89 3.09
N GLY A 172 21.34 -27.18 2.20
CA GLY A 172 22.70 -27.53 1.82
C GLY A 172 22.82 -28.92 1.21
N GLU A 173 23.63 -29.78 1.85
CA GLU A 173 23.86 -31.17 1.40
C GLU A 173 22.62 -32.07 1.59
N ASP A 174 21.74 -31.72 2.50
CA ASP A 174 20.50 -32.46 2.79
C ASP A 174 19.33 -31.99 1.88
N TYR A 175 19.57 -31.14 0.89
CA TYR A 175 18.53 -30.61 0.02
C TYR A 175 17.84 -31.72 -0.77
N GLU A 176 16.53 -31.79 -0.60
CA GLU A 176 15.66 -32.56 -1.47
C GLU A 176 14.98 -31.62 -2.50
N PRO A 177 14.87 -31.99 -3.78
CA PRO A 177 14.24 -31.15 -4.78
C PRO A 177 12.83 -30.70 -4.39
N VAL A 178 12.55 -29.43 -4.61
CA VAL A 178 11.20 -28.85 -4.45
C VAL A 178 10.53 -28.87 -5.81
N ASP A 179 9.34 -29.47 -5.90
CA ASP A 179 8.59 -29.60 -7.15
C ASP A 179 7.77 -28.34 -7.48
N LEU A 180 7.33 -27.60 -6.46
CA LEU A 180 6.44 -26.43 -6.61
C LEU A 180 6.68 -25.42 -5.50
N ALA A 181 6.69 -24.13 -5.85
CA ALA A 181 6.59 -23.04 -4.90
C ALA A 181 5.28 -22.28 -5.10
N VAL A 182 4.60 -21.96 -4.02
CA VAL A 182 3.37 -21.15 -4.02
C VAL A 182 3.62 -19.88 -3.24
N VAL A 183 3.42 -18.73 -3.88
CA VAL A 183 3.60 -17.42 -3.32
C VAL A 183 2.31 -16.63 -3.48
N ALA A 184 1.82 -16.04 -2.39
CA ALA A 184 0.65 -15.16 -2.46
C ALA A 184 1.02 -13.88 -3.20
N THR A 185 0.24 -13.47 -4.20
CA THR A 185 0.47 -12.21 -4.92
C THR A 185 0.48 -10.99 -3.99
N GLY A 186 -0.35 -11.00 -2.95
CA GLY A 186 -0.43 -9.91 -1.96
C GLY A 186 0.84 -9.62 -1.18
N VAL A 187 1.85 -10.49 -1.22
CA VAL A 187 3.15 -10.25 -0.59
C VAL A 187 4.15 -9.57 -1.52
N ILE A 188 3.87 -9.53 -2.83
CA ILE A 188 4.65 -8.81 -3.83
C ILE A 188 4.12 -7.38 -3.85
N ARG A 189 4.92 -6.43 -3.37
CA ARG A 189 4.45 -5.05 -3.07
C ARG A 189 4.92 -4.01 -4.07
N ASP A 190 5.90 -4.34 -4.91
CA ASP A 190 6.48 -3.47 -5.94
C ASP A 190 6.99 -4.33 -7.09
N SER A 191 7.45 -3.70 -8.16
CA SER A 191 8.08 -4.36 -9.30
C SER A 191 9.53 -3.91 -9.46
N PHE A 192 10.38 -4.77 -10.02
CA PHE A 192 11.76 -4.38 -10.28
C PHE A 192 11.86 -3.39 -11.44
N PRO A 193 12.65 -2.31 -11.28
CA PRO A 193 12.90 -1.37 -12.35
C PRO A 193 13.72 -2.01 -13.48
N LYS A 194 13.63 -1.46 -14.67
CA LYS A 194 14.59 -1.72 -15.72
C LYS A 194 15.86 -0.92 -15.45
N GLY A 195 17.03 -1.54 -15.60
CA GLY A 195 18.33 -0.99 -15.25
C GLY A 195 18.88 -1.58 -13.96
N GLU A 196 19.54 -0.76 -13.15
CA GLU A 196 20.10 -1.19 -11.87
C GLU A 196 18.99 -1.55 -10.87
N ILE A 197 19.15 -2.70 -10.21
CA ILE A 197 18.32 -3.15 -9.08
C ILE A 197 19.16 -3.01 -7.83
N THR A 198 18.68 -2.23 -6.88
CA THR A 198 19.32 -2.00 -5.59
C THR A 198 18.75 -2.90 -4.49
N VAL A 199 19.41 -2.91 -3.32
CA VAL A 199 18.90 -3.56 -2.10
C VAL A 199 17.54 -2.95 -1.71
N SER A 200 17.38 -1.62 -1.86
CA SER A 200 16.12 -0.94 -1.59
C SER A 200 14.98 -1.43 -2.50
N ASP A 201 15.25 -1.61 -3.79
CA ASP A 201 14.25 -2.14 -4.73
C ASP A 201 13.84 -3.57 -4.36
N ALA A 202 14.81 -4.44 -4.04
CA ALA A 202 14.53 -5.80 -3.60
C ALA A 202 13.71 -5.85 -2.31
N PHE A 203 14.00 -4.93 -1.37
CA PHE A 203 13.22 -4.80 -0.14
C PHE A 203 11.80 -4.34 -0.42
N ASN A 204 11.59 -3.38 -1.31
CA ASN A 204 10.26 -2.88 -1.67
C ASN A 204 9.39 -3.96 -2.33
N VAL A 205 9.97 -4.78 -3.20
CA VAL A 205 9.26 -5.91 -3.84
C VAL A 205 8.76 -6.91 -2.79
N SER A 206 9.53 -7.19 -1.73
CA SER A 206 9.18 -8.15 -0.67
C SER A 206 9.19 -7.52 0.72
N ALA A 207 8.60 -6.36 0.88
CA ALA A 207 8.65 -5.53 2.10
C ALA A 207 8.06 -6.19 3.35
N LEU A 208 7.21 -7.21 3.20
CA LEU A 208 6.56 -7.90 4.32
C LEU A 208 7.45 -8.95 5.00
N GLY A 209 8.62 -9.26 4.43
CA GLY A 209 9.60 -10.13 5.04
C GLY A 209 9.11 -11.56 5.29
N ILE A 210 8.39 -12.15 4.35
CA ILE A 210 7.82 -13.49 4.48
C ILE A 210 8.90 -14.54 4.26
N GLY A 211 9.01 -15.48 5.22
CA GLY A 211 9.88 -16.63 5.10
C GLY A 211 9.30 -17.73 4.20
N ALA A 212 10.17 -18.60 3.71
CA ALA A 212 9.78 -19.80 2.99
C ALA A 212 9.76 -21.01 3.93
N ASP A 213 8.68 -21.81 3.87
CA ASP A 213 8.57 -23.08 4.57
C ASP A 213 8.36 -24.21 3.56
N ARG A 214 8.98 -25.37 3.84
CA ARG A 214 8.74 -26.60 3.10
C ARG A 214 7.55 -27.34 3.69
N ILE A 215 6.61 -27.69 2.84
CA ILE A 215 5.53 -28.63 3.15
C ILE A 215 5.89 -30.00 2.52
N THR A 216 5.94 -31.04 3.33
CA THR A 216 6.21 -32.43 2.92
C THR A 216 4.95 -33.26 2.93
#